data_a1a9fc1e8610ebdaf95fc303236c4629
#
_entry.id   a1a9fc1e8610ebdaf95fc303236c4629
#
_cell.length_a   1.000
_cell.length_b   1.000
_cell.length_c   1.000
_cell.angle_alpha   90.00
_cell.angle_beta   90.00
_cell.angle_gamma   90.00
#
_symmetry.space_group_name_H-M   'P 1'
#
loop_
_entity.id
_entity.type
_entity.pdbx_description
1 polymer ?
#
loop_
_entity_poly.entity_id
_entity_poly.type
_entity_poly.pdbx_seq_one_letter_code
_entity_poly.pdbx_strand_id
1 'polypeptide(L)'
;MRHLKHISRRSVLAGLAASGALSISPSNGLAGDPHGIRASPVLSPEARRRSADALLHYFAESAPKLLRDPAGILRHPSVAPTLPGKEYSTNLWDWDTLWISQGLFRLATLLHDDQLRQKLCEHVSGSLLNFLEHASPDGQIPIMMTAEDPDPLGATGKNPTSKNQAKPVFGQLGLLACDQRGDANWLKPHFDSILRFYNSWMRHNSSPIGLLVWGDDVAIGDDNDPTTFGRPFFSSANLLLNCLFYQDLLASAELARRLGRSADHDRLASQAKELAQRIQKFCWDPRDSYYYTVDVQCVDRRAELIRTVPRGMDMSWKCLPLRIQMFTGFLPLWCGIAPRQNAQKLVSTNYLADDRLCARWGARSLSVRETMYSLEFSSNPSNWLGPVWIIVNYFVWKALQRYGYRKEADALADKTLLLLSRDLEANGSLNEYYHPDTGAALSHKGFMDWNLLVVEMI
;
A
#
# COMPACT_ATOMS: atom_id res chain seq x y z
N MET A 1 -9.36 -32.93 28.11
CA MET A 1 -10.21 -32.88 26.92
C MET A 1 -11.04 -31.62 26.98
N ARG A 2 -10.61 -30.55 26.34
CA ARG A 2 -11.39 -29.32 26.16
C ARG A 2 -11.34 -28.99 24.65
N HIS A 3 -12.52 -28.81 24.08
CA HIS A 3 -12.79 -28.62 22.66
C HIS A 3 -12.05 -27.40 22.09
N LEU A 4 -11.16 -27.61 21.15
CA LEU A 4 -10.69 -26.61 20.21
C LEU A 4 -11.83 -26.35 19.22
N LYS A 5 -12.44 -25.18 19.31
CA LYS A 5 -13.41 -24.72 18.32
C LYS A 5 -12.65 -24.33 17.04
N HIS A 6 -12.91 -25.02 15.98
CA HIS A 6 -12.51 -24.63 14.62
C HIS A 6 -13.06 -23.23 14.30
N ILE A 7 -12.19 -22.26 14.15
CA ILE A 7 -12.53 -20.94 13.59
C ILE A 7 -12.61 -21.14 12.08
N SER A 8 -13.81 -21.24 11.54
CA SER A 8 -14.03 -21.31 10.09
C SER A 8 -14.00 -19.90 9.50
N ARG A 9 -13.72 -19.79 8.20
CA ARG A 9 -13.79 -18.53 7.41
C ARG A 9 -15.07 -17.70 7.66
N ARG A 10 -16.16 -18.36 8.07
CA ARG A 10 -17.42 -17.71 8.46
C ARG A 10 -17.36 -17.02 9.83
N SER A 11 -16.47 -17.41 10.71
CA SER A 11 -16.41 -16.89 12.09
C SER A 11 -15.70 -15.54 12.20
N VAL A 12 -14.78 -15.23 11.29
CA VAL A 12 -14.16 -13.90 11.20
C VAL A 12 -15.13 -12.87 10.62
N LEU A 13 -16.09 -13.33 9.80
CA LEU A 13 -17.12 -12.48 9.18
C LEU A 13 -18.40 -12.33 10.03
N ALA A 14 -18.59 -13.12 11.08
CA ALA A 14 -19.85 -13.17 11.85
C ALA A 14 -19.84 -12.31 13.15
N GLY A 15 -18.75 -11.65 13.48
CA GLY A 15 -18.59 -10.91 14.74
C GLY A 15 -19.18 -9.49 14.77
N LEU A 16 -19.74 -8.95 13.67
CA LEU A 16 -20.16 -7.55 13.56
C LEU A 16 -21.59 -7.33 13.07
N ALA A 17 -22.51 -8.24 13.37
CA ALA A 17 -23.93 -8.04 13.09
C ALA A 17 -24.70 -7.78 14.38
N ALA A 18 -24.53 -6.64 15.03
CA ALA A 18 -25.51 -6.06 15.97
C ALA A 18 -25.14 -4.64 16.37
N SER A 19 -25.62 -3.64 15.62
CA SER A 19 -26.05 -2.37 16.20
C SER A 19 -26.72 -1.47 15.15
N GLY A 20 -28.03 -1.23 15.34
CA GLY A 20 -28.68 0.05 15.10
C GLY A 20 -28.92 0.48 13.66
N ALA A 21 -30.05 0.06 13.08
CA ALA A 21 -30.64 0.73 11.94
C ALA A 21 -31.08 2.16 12.32
N LEU A 22 -30.37 3.17 11.86
CA LEU A 22 -30.82 4.56 11.80
C LEU A 22 -31.41 4.81 10.41
N SER A 23 -32.72 4.96 10.36
CA SER A 23 -33.46 5.36 9.17
C SER A 23 -33.11 6.80 8.79
N ILE A 24 -32.46 6.98 7.66
CA ILE A 24 -32.28 8.31 7.05
C ILE A 24 -33.32 8.44 5.92
N SER A 25 -34.24 9.38 6.09
CA SER A 25 -35.20 9.78 5.05
C SER A 25 -34.48 10.41 3.87
N PRO A 26 -34.89 10.17 2.61
CA PRO A 26 -34.27 10.80 1.46
C PRO A 26 -34.62 12.29 1.39
N SER A 27 -33.65 13.16 1.55
CA SER A 27 -33.78 14.58 1.22
C SER A 27 -33.60 14.78 -0.28
N ASN A 28 -34.56 15.44 -0.89
CA ASN A 28 -34.66 15.79 -2.30
C ASN A 28 -33.36 16.36 -2.88
N GLY A 29 -32.98 15.81 -4.05
CA GLY A 29 -31.81 16.20 -4.78
C GLY A 29 -31.81 17.66 -5.23
N LEU A 30 -30.72 18.33 -4.94
CA LEU A 30 -30.26 19.48 -5.71
C LEU A 30 -29.34 18.94 -6.82
N ALA A 31 -29.73 19.15 -8.07
CA ALA A 31 -28.87 18.95 -9.21
C ALA A 31 -27.65 19.87 -9.06
N GLY A 32 -26.55 19.30 -8.57
CA GLY A 32 -25.28 20.01 -8.40
C GLY A 32 -24.64 20.26 -9.74
N ASP A 33 -24.12 21.46 -9.91
CA ASP A 33 -23.29 21.91 -11.01
C ASP A 33 -22.12 20.91 -11.26
N PRO A 34 -22.05 20.23 -12.42
CA PRO A 34 -21.00 19.27 -12.72
C PRO A 34 -19.60 19.88 -12.77
N HIS A 35 -19.48 21.20 -12.81
CA HIS A 35 -18.21 21.93 -12.79
C HIS A 35 -17.74 22.36 -11.37
N GLY A 36 -18.60 22.29 -10.36
CA GLY A 36 -18.27 22.64 -8.96
C GLY A 36 -17.36 21.62 -8.24
N ILE A 37 -17.27 20.38 -8.73
CA ILE A 37 -16.47 19.30 -8.14
C ILE A 37 -14.95 19.55 -8.32
N ARG A 38 -14.55 20.36 -9.29
CA ARG A 38 -13.15 20.64 -9.63
C ARG A 38 -12.53 21.80 -8.87
N ALA A 39 -13.32 22.67 -8.24
CA ALA A 39 -12.77 23.74 -7.44
C ALA A 39 -12.09 23.14 -6.20
N SER A 40 -10.81 22.81 -6.35
CA SER A 40 -9.96 22.47 -5.21
C SER A 40 -10.04 23.62 -4.19
N PRO A 41 -10.23 23.35 -2.92
CA PRO A 41 -10.04 24.38 -1.91
C PRO A 41 -8.55 24.78 -1.98
N VAL A 42 -8.27 25.92 -2.57
CA VAL A 42 -6.96 26.56 -2.46
C VAL A 42 -6.90 27.13 -1.06
N LEU A 43 -6.10 26.54 -0.21
CA LEU A 43 -5.91 27.07 1.14
C LEU A 43 -5.14 28.39 1.08
N SER A 44 -5.59 29.39 1.83
CA SER A 44 -4.73 30.53 2.10
C SER A 44 -3.50 30.07 2.91
N PRO A 45 -2.36 30.77 2.82
CA PRO A 45 -1.18 30.42 3.60
C PRO A 45 -1.46 30.25 5.10
N GLU A 46 -2.34 31.10 5.66
CA GLU A 46 -2.74 31.00 7.06
C GLU A 46 -3.61 29.76 7.34
N ALA A 47 -4.55 29.43 6.46
CA ALA A 47 -5.39 28.24 6.60
C ALA A 47 -4.54 26.96 6.48
N ARG A 48 -3.60 26.93 5.53
CA ARG A 48 -2.64 25.83 5.38
C ARG A 48 -1.82 25.64 6.65
N ARG A 49 -1.26 26.73 7.20
CA ARG A 49 -0.48 26.70 8.44
C ARG A 49 -1.32 26.18 9.61
N ARG A 50 -2.53 26.71 9.82
CA ARG A 50 -3.42 26.23 10.90
C ARG A 50 -3.71 24.76 10.81
N SER A 51 -4.02 24.25 9.61
CA SER A 51 -4.26 22.81 9.40
C SER A 51 -3.02 21.98 9.68
N ALA A 52 -1.85 22.42 9.23
CA ALA A 52 -0.58 21.77 9.49
C ALA A 52 -0.24 21.74 10.99
N ASP A 53 -0.35 22.89 11.68
CA ASP A 53 -0.06 23.01 13.11
C ASP A 53 -0.97 22.11 13.96
N ALA A 54 -2.26 22.05 13.65
CA ALA A 54 -3.21 21.17 14.34
C ALA A 54 -2.85 19.70 14.18
N LEU A 55 -2.50 19.27 12.95
CA LEU A 55 -2.08 17.89 12.67
C LEU A 55 -0.74 17.56 13.32
N LEU A 56 0.25 18.45 13.25
CA LEU A 56 1.55 18.26 13.91
C LEU A 56 1.41 18.11 15.41
N HIS A 57 0.57 18.94 16.04
CA HIS A 57 0.27 18.84 17.48
C HIS A 57 -0.35 17.46 17.82
N TYR A 58 -1.39 17.07 17.10
CA TYR A 58 -2.04 15.76 17.29
C TYR A 58 -1.07 14.58 17.12
N PHE A 59 -0.23 14.63 16.08
CA PHE A 59 0.75 13.58 15.84
C PHE A 59 1.86 13.55 16.89
N ALA A 60 2.31 14.72 17.37
CA ALA A 60 3.30 14.81 18.44
C ALA A 60 2.82 14.14 19.75
N GLU A 61 1.54 14.36 20.11
CA GLU A 61 0.93 13.71 21.29
C GLU A 61 0.65 12.22 21.09
N SER A 62 0.45 11.80 19.85
CA SER A 62 0.06 10.43 19.50
C SER A 62 1.27 9.52 19.24
N ALA A 63 2.35 10.03 18.67
CA ALA A 63 3.51 9.25 18.26
C ALA A 63 4.11 8.37 19.38
N PRO A 64 4.30 8.85 20.62
CA PRO A 64 4.81 8.00 21.70
C PRO A 64 3.90 6.81 22.04
N LYS A 65 2.59 6.94 21.79
CA LYS A 65 1.58 5.89 22.09
C LYS A 65 1.58 4.75 21.06
N LEU A 66 2.25 4.95 19.92
CA LEU A 66 2.39 3.93 18.88
C LEU A 66 3.61 3.03 19.09
N LEU A 67 4.50 3.42 19.99
CA LEU A 67 5.70 2.66 20.32
C LEU A 67 5.36 1.58 21.34
N ARG A 68 5.69 0.33 21.01
CA ARG A 68 5.37 -0.84 21.84
C ARG A 68 6.63 -1.53 22.32
N ASP A 69 6.65 -1.88 23.59
CA ASP A 69 7.68 -2.73 24.16
C ASP A 69 7.58 -4.17 23.63
N PRO A 70 8.66 -4.96 23.70
CA PRO A 70 8.64 -6.39 23.41
C PRO A 70 7.54 -7.12 24.19
N ALA A 71 6.80 -8.01 23.52
CA ALA A 71 5.74 -8.81 24.15
C ALA A 71 5.61 -10.18 23.47
N GLY A 72 5.51 -11.24 24.28
CA GLY A 72 5.32 -12.60 23.79
C GLY A 72 6.40 -13.03 22.79
N ILE A 73 5.99 -13.39 21.58
CA ILE A 73 6.91 -13.77 20.50
C ILE A 73 7.57 -12.59 19.81
N LEU A 74 7.02 -11.38 19.94
CA LEU A 74 7.64 -10.15 19.45
C LEU A 74 8.76 -9.74 20.41
N ARG A 75 9.96 -10.22 20.13
CA ARG A 75 11.14 -10.08 21.01
C ARG A 75 11.76 -8.69 20.97
N HIS A 76 11.44 -7.92 19.96
CA HIS A 76 11.96 -6.58 19.74
C HIS A 76 10.85 -5.54 19.88
N PRO A 77 11.18 -4.30 20.30
CA PRO A 77 10.21 -3.22 20.32
C PRO A 77 9.66 -2.98 18.90
N SER A 78 8.41 -2.52 18.80
CA SER A 78 7.74 -2.38 17.51
C SER A 78 6.86 -1.13 17.43
N VAL A 79 6.37 -0.82 16.22
CA VAL A 79 5.46 0.30 15.97
C VAL A 79 4.07 -0.25 15.65
N ALA A 80 3.03 0.33 16.28
CA ALA A 80 1.63 -0.01 16.02
C ALA A 80 1.03 0.92 14.94
N PRO A 81 0.13 0.43 14.07
CA PRO A 81 -0.51 1.26 13.04
C PRO A 81 -1.60 2.18 13.59
N THR A 82 -2.12 1.89 14.78
CA THR A 82 -3.25 2.60 15.40
C THR A 82 -3.00 2.91 16.87
N LEU A 83 -3.78 3.84 17.41
CA LEU A 83 -3.74 4.19 18.82
C LEU A 83 -4.15 3.00 19.72
N PRO A 84 -3.64 2.93 20.96
CA PRO A 84 -3.97 1.86 21.90
C PRO A 84 -5.48 1.67 22.08
N GLY A 85 -5.92 0.40 22.09
CA GLY A 85 -7.32 0.01 22.23
C GLY A 85 -8.17 0.23 20.98
N LYS A 86 -7.57 0.59 19.85
CA LYS A 86 -8.22 0.68 18.55
C LYS A 86 -7.97 -0.57 17.72
N GLU A 87 -8.72 -0.72 16.62
CA GLU A 87 -8.52 -1.81 15.66
C GLU A 87 -7.05 -1.86 15.24
N TYR A 88 -6.48 -3.05 15.07
CA TYR A 88 -5.08 -3.31 14.70
C TYR A 88 -4.00 -2.89 15.71
N SER A 89 -4.35 -2.29 16.88
CA SER A 89 -3.37 -1.74 17.83
C SER A 89 -2.45 -2.78 18.46
N THR A 90 -2.79 -4.07 18.40
CA THR A 90 -1.99 -5.19 18.93
C THR A 90 -1.25 -5.97 17.84
N ASN A 91 -1.44 -5.60 16.58
CA ASN A 91 -0.89 -6.31 15.43
C ASN A 91 0.38 -5.61 14.92
N LEU A 92 1.32 -6.39 14.42
CA LEU A 92 2.46 -5.91 13.65
C LEU A 92 2.26 -6.32 12.20
N TRP A 93 1.92 -5.35 11.35
CA TRP A 93 1.67 -5.52 9.92
C TRP A 93 2.89 -5.17 9.09
N ASP A 94 3.08 -5.84 7.95
CA ASP A 94 4.23 -5.69 7.07
C ASP A 94 4.36 -4.27 6.47
N TRP A 95 3.51 -3.89 5.53
CA TRP A 95 3.64 -2.62 4.81
C TRP A 95 3.22 -1.41 5.64
N ASP A 96 2.26 -1.58 6.58
CA ASP A 96 1.87 -0.55 7.55
C ASP A 96 3.09 -0.06 8.33
N THR A 97 3.95 -1.00 8.75
CA THR A 97 5.19 -0.66 9.47
C THR A 97 6.09 0.26 8.64
N LEU A 98 6.19 0.09 7.32
CA LEU A 98 6.97 0.98 6.47
C LEU A 98 6.38 2.40 6.45
N TRP A 99 5.08 2.50 6.17
CA TRP A 99 4.45 3.80 5.94
C TRP A 99 4.36 4.63 7.20
N ILE A 100 3.95 4.02 8.31
CA ILE A 100 3.92 4.72 9.60
C ILE A 100 5.33 5.15 10.04
N SER A 101 6.34 4.29 9.85
CA SER A 101 7.72 4.62 10.20
C SER A 101 8.24 5.82 9.40
N GLN A 102 7.94 5.89 8.11
CA GLN A 102 8.31 7.02 7.26
C GLN A 102 7.69 8.32 7.77
N GLY A 103 6.38 8.31 8.08
CA GLY A 103 5.69 9.46 8.64
C GLY A 103 6.25 9.88 10.01
N LEU A 104 6.50 8.92 10.89
CA LEU A 104 7.05 9.19 12.23
C LEU A 104 8.46 9.81 12.20
N PHE A 105 9.36 9.31 11.35
CA PHE A 105 10.69 9.92 11.21
C PHE A 105 10.62 11.33 10.61
N ARG A 106 9.73 11.55 9.64
CA ARG A 106 9.50 12.89 9.11
C ARG A 106 8.93 13.82 10.19
N LEU A 107 7.98 13.35 11.01
CA LEU A 107 7.44 14.08 12.14
C LEU A 107 8.54 14.47 13.13
N ALA A 108 9.38 13.54 13.57
CA ALA A 108 10.49 13.82 14.47
C ALA A 108 11.44 14.89 13.91
N THR A 109 11.66 14.87 12.59
CA THR A 109 12.47 15.90 11.90
C THR A 109 11.80 17.28 11.93
N LEU A 110 10.49 17.35 11.66
CA LEU A 110 9.74 18.63 11.69
C LEU A 110 9.64 19.23 13.09
N LEU A 111 9.55 18.38 14.11
CA LEU A 111 9.48 18.79 15.52
C LEU A 111 10.86 19.06 16.13
N HIS A 112 11.96 18.75 15.41
CA HIS A 112 13.33 18.75 15.96
C HIS A 112 13.47 17.91 17.23
N ASP A 113 12.76 16.75 17.28
CA ASP A 113 12.72 15.86 18.44
C ASP A 113 13.68 14.69 18.27
N ASP A 114 14.92 14.90 18.75
CA ASP A 114 15.98 13.88 18.70
C ASP A 114 15.68 12.69 19.64
N GLN A 115 14.94 12.88 20.73
CA GLN A 115 14.58 11.79 21.64
C GLN A 115 13.57 10.86 20.99
N LEU A 116 12.56 11.43 20.35
CA LEU A 116 11.60 10.64 19.56
C LEU A 116 12.33 9.90 18.44
N ARG A 117 13.21 10.58 17.69
CA ARG A 117 13.99 9.95 16.61
C ARG A 117 14.81 8.76 17.11
N GLN A 118 15.48 8.87 18.25
CA GLN A 118 16.26 7.78 18.83
C GLN A 118 15.36 6.57 19.16
N LYS A 119 14.23 6.79 19.83
CA LYS A 119 13.24 5.73 20.11
C LYS A 119 12.72 5.08 18.84
N LEU A 120 12.41 5.90 17.82
CA LEU A 120 11.97 5.38 16.53
C LEU A 120 13.03 4.48 15.88
N CYS A 121 14.31 4.82 15.96
CA CYS A 121 15.37 3.96 15.46
C CYS A 121 15.34 2.56 16.09
N GLU A 122 15.05 2.46 17.38
CA GLU A 122 14.95 1.18 18.10
C GLU A 122 13.70 0.41 17.67
N HIS A 123 12.53 1.05 17.67
CA HIS A 123 11.24 0.40 17.40
C HIS A 123 11.07 0.01 15.94
N VAL A 124 11.53 0.83 15.00
CA VAL A 124 11.48 0.53 13.57
C VAL A 124 12.44 -0.60 13.20
N SER A 125 13.68 -0.56 13.74
CA SER A 125 14.61 -1.68 13.59
C SER A 125 14.07 -2.94 14.22
N GLY A 126 13.47 -2.84 15.41
CA GLY A 126 12.87 -3.96 16.12
C GLY A 126 11.67 -4.56 15.37
N SER A 127 10.83 -3.72 14.75
CA SER A 127 9.74 -4.19 13.88
C SER A 127 10.29 -5.06 12.75
N LEU A 128 11.32 -4.57 12.05
CA LEU A 128 11.97 -5.35 10.98
C LEU A 128 12.56 -6.66 11.49
N LEU A 129 13.25 -6.64 12.63
CA LEU A 129 13.86 -7.85 13.22
C LEU A 129 12.80 -8.88 13.58
N ASN A 130 11.67 -8.47 14.16
CA ASN A 130 10.56 -9.38 14.43
C ASN A 130 10.11 -10.12 13.16
N PHE A 131 9.98 -9.44 12.02
CA PHE A 131 9.64 -10.10 10.75
C PHE A 131 10.74 -11.06 10.27
N LEU A 132 11.99 -10.61 10.26
CA LEU A 132 13.11 -11.40 9.72
C LEU A 132 13.42 -12.67 10.55
N GLU A 133 13.20 -12.62 11.87
CA GLU A 133 13.39 -13.75 12.78
C GLU A 133 12.26 -14.80 12.67
N HIS A 134 11.07 -14.40 12.18
CA HIS A 134 9.96 -15.33 11.96
C HIS A 134 9.84 -15.80 10.51
N ALA A 135 10.85 -15.50 9.66
CA ALA A 135 10.91 -16.05 8.33
C ALA A 135 10.97 -17.59 8.37
N SER A 136 10.24 -18.25 7.49
CA SER A 136 10.30 -19.69 7.29
C SER A 136 11.67 -20.10 6.73
N PRO A 137 12.04 -21.40 6.79
CA PRO A 137 13.33 -21.89 6.26
C PRO A 137 13.54 -21.58 4.76
N ASP A 138 12.47 -21.51 3.96
CA ASP A 138 12.50 -21.17 2.53
C ASP A 138 12.36 -19.68 2.25
N GLY A 139 12.26 -18.85 3.30
CA GLY A 139 12.32 -17.39 3.24
C GLY A 139 10.97 -16.69 3.19
N GLN A 140 9.84 -17.40 3.34
CA GLN A 140 8.54 -16.74 3.47
C GLN A 140 8.44 -16.00 4.80
N ILE A 141 7.90 -14.78 4.77
CA ILE A 141 7.69 -13.95 5.97
C ILE A 141 6.18 -13.76 6.17
N PRO A 142 5.68 -13.82 7.43
CA PRO A 142 4.29 -13.54 7.75
C PRO A 142 3.86 -12.14 7.34
N ILE A 143 2.60 -11.99 6.91
CA ILE A 143 2.01 -10.68 6.58
C ILE A 143 1.78 -9.86 7.85
N MET A 144 1.35 -10.54 8.91
CA MET A 144 0.99 -9.93 10.19
C MET A 144 1.37 -10.87 11.32
N MET A 145 1.74 -10.30 12.46
CA MET A 145 2.05 -11.02 13.71
C MET A 145 1.33 -10.38 14.89
N THR A 146 1.06 -11.19 15.91
CA THR A 146 0.64 -10.73 17.24
C THR A 146 1.67 -11.16 18.30
N ALA A 147 1.47 -10.76 19.55
CA ALA A 147 2.32 -11.23 20.65
C ALA A 147 2.22 -12.74 20.90
N GLU A 148 1.13 -13.38 20.47
CA GLU A 148 0.80 -14.78 20.74
C GLU A 148 1.01 -15.68 19.52
N ASP A 149 0.85 -15.14 18.31
CA ASP A 149 0.89 -15.91 17.07
C ASP A 149 1.78 -15.22 16.01
N PRO A 150 2.81 -15.93 15.52
CA PRO A 150 3.70 -15.37 14.50
C PRO A 150 3.07 -15.31 13.10
N ASP A 151 1.94 -16.00 12.86
CA ASP A 151 1.33 -16.08 11.53
C ASP A 151 -0.19 -16.33 11.61
N PRO A 152 -0.96 -15.38 12.16
CA PRO A 152 -2.40 -15.54 12.34
C PRO A 152 -3.17 -15.73 11.03
N LEU A 153 -2.63 -15.23 9.92
CA LEU A 153 -3.21 -15.37 8.59
C LEU A 153 -2.79 -16.66 7.86
N GLY A 154 -1.82 -17.41 8.42
CA GLY A 154 -1.33 -18.65 7.85
C GLY A 154 -0.53 -18.48 6.55
N ALA A 155 0.06 -17.29 6.34
CA ALA A 155 0.75 -16.92 5.11
C ALA A 155 2.03 -17.74 4.83
N THR A 156 2.68 -18.28 5.85
CA THR A 156 3.95 -19.03 5.71
C THR A 156 3.76 -20.54 5.51
N GLY A 157 2.68 -20.95 4.89
CA GLY A 157 2.45 -22.34 4.50
C GLY A 157 1.83 -23.24 5.56
N LYS A 158 1.52 -22.72 6.75
CA LYS A 158 0.77 -23.45 7.79
C LYS A 158 -0.70 -23.65 7.41
N ASN A 159 -1.24 -22.74 6.60
CA ASN A 159 -2.59 -22.82 6.06
C ASN A 159 -2.52 -23.14 4.56
N PRO A 160 -2.96 -24.32 4.10
CA PRO A 160 -2.92 -24.66 2.69
C PRO A 160 -3.84 -23.77 1.82
N THR A 161 -4.67 -22.95 2.41
CA THR A 161 -5.57 -22.04 1.71
C THR A 161 -5.03 -20.62 1.56
N SER A 162 -4.02 -20.21 2.34
CA SER A 162 -3.33 -18.94 2.14
C SER A 162 -2.11 -19.13 1.25
N LYS A 163 -1.98 -18.29 0.24
CA LYS A 163 -0.96 -18.32 -0.80
C LYS A 163 -0.07 -17.09 -0.82
N ASN A 164 -0.37 -16.10 0.01
CA ASN A 164 0.40 -14.88 0.12
C ASN A 164 1.42 -14.94 1.26
N GLN A 165 2.45 -14.15 1.16
CA GLN A 165 3.40 -13.81 2.20
C GLN A 165 3.48 -12.27 2.32
N ALA A 166 4.26 -11.76 3.27
CA ALA A 166 4.44 -10.33 3.46
C ALA A 166 4.75 -9.60 2.15
N LYS A 167 4.22 -8.38 2.03
CA LYS A 167 4.54 -7.48 0.92
C LYS A 167 6.05 -7.16 0.89
N PRO A 168 6.66 -6.99 -0.30
CA PRO A 168 8.09 -6.70 -0.42
C PRO A 168 8.38 -5.24 -0.04
N VAL A 169 8.64 -5.03 1.26
CA VAL A 169 8.87 -3.71 1.87
C VAL A 169 10.06 -3.70 2.85
N PHE A 170 10.67 -4.85 3.13
CA PHE A 170 11.67 -4.96 4.18
C PHE A 170 13.02 -4.35 3.82
N GLY A 171 13.38 -4.32 2.54
CA GLY A 171 14.52 -3.57 2.06
C GLY A 171 14.33 -2.07 2.24
N GLN A 172 13.15 -1.55 1.92
CA GLN A 172 12.81 -0.14 2.12
C GLN A 172 12.79 0.23 3.60
N LEU A 173 12.19 -0.60 4.45
CA LEU A 173 12.15 -0.40 5.90
C LEU A 173 13.58 -0.45 6.49
N GLY A 174 14.39 -1.41 6.05
CA GLY A 174 15.79 -1.53 6.46
C GLY A 174 16.63 -0.31 6.06
N LEU A 175 16.46 0.17 4.82
CA LEU A 175 17.15 1.36 4.34
C LEU A 175 16.73 2.61 5.12
N LEU A 176 15.44 2.80 5.36
CA LEU A 176 14.91 3.89 6.17
C LEU A 176 15.52 3.87 7.58
N ALA A 177 15.53 2.71 8.24
CA ALA A 177 16.13 2.58 9.56
C ALA A 177 17.64 2.86 9.56
N CYS A 178 18.38 2.38 8.55
CA CYS A 178 19.82 2.65 8.41
C CYS A 178 20.10 4.13 8.16
N ASP A 179 19.30 4.82 7.36
CA ASP A 179 19.42 6.25 7.10
C ASP A 179 19.23 7.07 8.38
N GLN A 180 18.24 6.74 9.19
CA GLN A 180 17.95 7.46 10.43
C GLN A 180 18.96 7.18 11.55
N ARG A 181 19.54 5.98 11.57
CA ARG A 181 20.61 5.60 12.52
C ARG A 181 21.99 6.11 12.11
N GLY A 182 22.18 6.41 10.83
CA GLY A 182 23.51 6.72 10.26
C GLY A 182 24.43 5.50 10.18
N ASP A 183 23.94 4.28 10.37
CA ASP A 183 24.70 3.03 10.36
C ASP A 183 23.86 1.89 9.77
N ALA A 184 24.49 1.06 8.94
CA ALA A 184 23.89 -0.13 8.35
C ALA A 184 24.40 -1.44 8.97
N ASN A 185 25.45 -1.42 9.78
CA ASN A 185 26.10 -2.64 10.28
C ASN A 185 25.20 -3.51 11.16
N TRP A 186 24.25 -2.91 11.85
CA TRP A 186 23.27 -3.64 12.67
C TRP A 186 22.44 -4.62 11.83
N LEU A 187 22.20 -4.33 10.55
CA LEU A 187 21.43 -5.17 9.63
C LEU A 187 22.27 -6.29 8.99
N LYS A 188 23.61 -6.20 9.06
CA LYS A 188 24.51 -7.16 8.43
C LYS A 188 24.22 -8.64 8.76
N PRO A 189 23.93 -9.04 10.02
CA PRO A 189 23.60 -10.42 10.37
C PRO A 189 22.28 -10.90 9.75
N HIS A 190 21.37 -9.99 9.43
CA HIS A 190 20.00 -10.28 9.00
C HIS A 190 19.78 -10.08 7.50
N PHE A 191 20.74 -9.49 6.79
CA PHE A 191 20.58 -9.14 5.37
C PHE A 191 20.31 -10.35 4.49
N ASP A 192 20.88 -11.51 4.79
CA ASP A 192 20.61 -12.76 4.07
C ASP A 192 19.15 -13.23 4.22
N SER A 193 18.45 -12.86 5.29
CA SER A 193 17.02 -13.14 5.42
C SER A 193 16.19 -12.36 4.41
N ILE A 194 16.54 -11.09 4.14
CA ILE A 194 15.92 -10.28 3.08
C ILE A 194 16.16 -10.93 1.71
N LEU A 195 17.38 -11.41 1.43
CA LEU A 195 17.67 -12.08 0.17
C LEU A 195 16.90 -13.40 0.01
N ARG A 196 16.76 -14.19 1.08
CA ARG A 196 15.92 -15.41 1.06
C ARG A 196 14.45 -15.08 0.84
N PHE A 197 13.95 -13.99 1.42
CA PHE A 197 12.59 -13.52 1.20
C PHE A 197 12.33 -13.17 -0.27
N TYR A 198 13.25 -12.49 -0.96
CA TYR A 198 13.11 -12.22 -2.40
C TYR A 198 13.16 -13.52 -3.23
N ASN A 199 14.03 -14.44 -2.87
CA ASN A 199 14.10 -15.74 -3.54
C ASN A 199 12.79 -16.54 -3.33
N SER A 200 12.14 -16.41 -2.19
CA SER A 200 10.83 -17.00 -1.92
C SER A 200 9.75 -16.41 -2.85
N TRP A 201 9.68 -15.07 -2.96
CA TRP A 201 8.78 -14.41 -3.90
C TRP A 201 9.00 -14.88 -5.34
N MET A 202 10.25 -14.94 -5.79
CA MET A 202 10.59 -15.36 -7.14
C MET A 202 10.26 -16.85 -7.39
N ARG A 203 10.38 -17.70 -6.37
CA ARG A 203 10.11 -19.13 -6.47
C ARG A 203 8.62 -19.44 -6.51
N HIS A 204 7.83 -18.79 -5.66
CA HIS A 204 6.43 -19.16 -5.44
C HIS A 204 5.45 -18.32 -6.25
N ASN A 205 5.80 -17.07 -6.58
CA ASN A 205 4.88 -16.09 -7.13
C ASN A 205 5.32 -15.48 -8.47
N SER A 206 6.32 -16.07 -9.15
CA SER A 206 6.76 -15.57 -10.46
C SER A 206 5.83 -16.07 -11.56
N SER A 207 5.42 -15.19 -12.45
CA SER A 207 4.64 -15.54 -13.64
C SER A 207 5.50 -15.82 -14.85
N PRO A 208 4.94 -16.46 -15.92
CA PRO A 208 5.67 -16.71 -17.17
C PRO A 208 6.19 -15.45 -17.88
N ILE A 209 5.61 -14.29 -17.60
CA ILE A 209 6.08 -12.99 -18.14
C ILE A 209 7.09 -12.31 -17.22
N GLY A 210 7.43 -12.95 -16.09
CA GLY A 210 8.41 -12.48 -15.11
C GLY A 210 7.95 -11.31 -14.24
N LEU A 211 6.65 -11.05 -14.17
CA LEU A 211 6.04 -10.24 -13.13
C LEU A 211 5.63 -11.14 -11.96
N LEU A 212 5.62 -10.59 -10.76
CA LEU A 212 5.09 -11.29 -9.59
C LEU A 212 3.56 -11.24 -9.58
N VAL A 213 2.96 -12.31 -9.07
CA VAL A 213 1.51 -12.47 -8.91
C VAL A 213 1.14 -12.67 -7.45
N TRP A 214 -0.03 -12.18 -7.05
CA TRP A 214 -0.62 -12.57 -5.77
C TRP A 214 -1.03 -14.05 -5.82
N GLY A 215 -0.79 -14.77 -4.74
CA GLY A 215 -1.19 -16.17 -4.60
C GLY A 215 -2.70 -16.32 -4.42
N ASP A 216 -3.29 -15.41 -3.63
CA ASP A 216 -4.73 -15.24 -3.40
C ASP A 216 -5.07 -13.76 -3.14
N ASP A 217 -6.25 -13.49 -2.60
CA ASP A 217 -6.75 -12.14 -2.29
C ASP A 217 -6.70 -11.79 -0.79
N VAL A 218 -5.97 -12.58 0.02
CA VAL A 218 -5.89 -12.35 1.46
C VAL A 218 -4.79 -11.33 1.76
N ALA A 219 -5.18 -10.24 2.43
CA ALA A 219 -4.29 -9.19 2.97
C ALA A 219 -3.28 -8.65 1.94
N ILE A 220 -3.74 -8.41 0.72
CA ILE A 220 -2.92 -7.88 -0.38
C ILE A 220 -2.58 -6.39 -0.23
N GLY A 221 -3.20 -5.73 0.74
CA GLY A 221 -3.04 -4.30 1.05
C GLY A 221 -4.24 -3.49 0.54
N ASP A 222 -4.50 -3.48 -0.74
CA ASP A 222 -5.72 -2.97 -1.36
C ASP A 222 -6.81 -4.06 -1.42
N ASP A 223 -7.25 -4.54 -0.26
CA ASP A 223 -7.87 -5.83 0.01
C ASP A 223 -9.04 -6.24 -0.88
N ASN A 224 -9.83 -5.31 -1.39
CA ASN A 224 -10.91 -5.61 -2.34
C ASN A 224 -10.64 -5.03 -3.74
N ASP A 225 -9.36 -4.87 -4.12
CA ASP A 225 -8.97 -4.51 -5.49
C ASP A 225 -9.61 -5.47 -6.49
N PRO A 226 -10.50 -5.00 -7.37
CA PRO A 226 -11.21 -5.86 -8.31
C PRO A 226 -10.31 -6.50 -9.36
N THR A 227 -9.06 -6.07 -9.47
CA THR A 227 -8.07 -6.73 -10.33
C THR A 227 -7.44 -7.97 -9.67
N THR A 228 -7.70 -8.21 -8.39
CA THR A 228 -7.18 -9.34 -7.62
C THR A 228 -8.26 -10.07 -6.84
N PHE A 229 -9.14 -9.32 -6.15
CA PHE A 229 -10.18 -9.87 -5.26
C PHE A 229 -11.16 -10.78 -6.02
N GLY A 230 -11.34 -12.01 -5.50
CA GLY A 230 -12.23 -13.01 -6.10
C GLY A 230 -11.75 -13.61 -7.42
N ARG A 231 -10.53 -13.31 -7.86
CA ARG A 231 -9.94 -13.88 -9.08
C ARG A 231 -9.26 -15.23 -8.82
N PRO A 232 -8.96 -16.00 -9.88
CA PRO A 232 -8.22 -17.26 -9.73
C PRO A 232 -6.86 -17.02 -9.05
N PHE A 233 -6.43 -17.96 -8.22
CA PHE A 233 -5.11 -17.95 -7.59
C PHE A 233 -3.99 -17.78 -8.63
N PHE A 234 -2.98 -16.98 -8.31
CA PHE A 234 -1.82 -16.74 -9.17
C PHE A 234 -2.15 -16.14 -10.55
N SER A 235 -3.33 -15.50 -10.72
CA SER A 235 -3.72 -14.90 -12.00
C SER A 235 -3.35 -13.44 -12.14
N SER A 236 -3.30 -12.70 -11.05
CA SER A 236 -3.15 -11.25 -11.04
C SER A 236 -1.69 -10.83 -10.87
N ALA A 237 -1.05 -10.37 -11.95
CA ALA A 237 0.23 -9.67 -11.87
C ALA A 237 -0.05 -8.19 -11.54
N ASN A 238 -0.29 -7.95 -10.26
CA ASN A 238 -0.78 -6.71 -9.70
C ASN A 238 0.31 -5.62 -9.71
N LEU A 239 -0.09 -4.38 -10.03
CA LEU A 239 0.83 -3.24 -10.09
C LEU A 239 1.37 -2.84 -8.71
N LEU A 240 0.55 -2.91 -7.65
CA LEU A 240 1.01 -2.59 -6.29
C LEU A 240 2.15 -3.52 -5.89
N LEU A 241 1.95 -4.83 -6.01
CA LEU A 241 2.96 -5.84 -5.69
C LEU A 241 4.27 -5.60 -6.45
N ASN A 242 4.18 -5.42 -7.77
CA ASN A 242 5.37 -5.31 -8.61
C ASN A 242 6.11 -3.97 -8.42
N CYS A 243 5.39 -2.88 -8.15
CA CYS A 243 5.99 -1.59 -7.85
C CYS A 243 6.64 -1.56 -6.45
N LEU A 244 6.03 -2.19 -5.45
CA LEU A 244 6.65 -2.37 -4.13
C LEU A 244 7.92 -3.21 -4.26
N PHE A 245 7.88 -4.34 -4.99
CA PHE A 245 9.06 -5.17 -5.18
C PHE A 245 10.20 -4.45 -5.90
N TYR A 246 9.87 -3.63 -6.91
CA TYR A 246 10.85 -2.79 -7.58
C TYR A 246 11.57 -1.84 -6.61
N GLN A 247 10.82 -1.12 -5.78
CA GLN A 247 11.38 -0.20 -4.80
C GLN A 247 12.19 -0.93 -3.73
N ASP A 248 11.74 -2.10 -3.33
CA ASP A 248 12.41 -2.92 -2.31
C ASP A 248 13.73 -3.50 -2.81
N LEU A 249 13.79 -3.92 -4.09
CA LEU A 249 15.02 -4.34 -4.75
C LEU A 249 16.05 -3.20 -4.81
N LEU A 250 15.61 -1.97 -5.15
CA LEU A 250 16.51 -0.81 -5.18
C LEU A 250 17.04 -0.44 -3.78
N ALA A 251 16.15 -0.45 -2.79
CA ALA A 251 16.53 -0.20 -1.40
C ALA A 251 17.55 -1.24 -0.90
N SER A 252 17.31 -2.51 -1.22
CA SER A 252 18.23 -3.59 -0.84
C SER A 252 19.53 -3.59 -1.63
N ALA A 253 19.54 -3.13 -2.88
CA ALA A 253 20.77 -2.89 -3.63
C ALA A 253 21.63 -1.81 -2.93
N GLU A 254 21.01 -0.72 -2.46
CA GLU A 254 21.73 0.31 -1.71
C GLU A 254 22.23 -0.22 -0.34
N LEU A 255 21.42 -1.01 0.36
CA LEU A 255 21.87 -1.69 1.59
C LEU A 255 23.06 -2.61 1.34
N ALA A 256 23.02 -3.43 0.27
CA ALA A 256 24.12 -4.29 -0.13
C ALA A 256 25.42 -3.49 -0.38
N ARG A 257 25.32 -2.35 -1.08
CA ARG A 257 26.44 -1.43 -1.32
C ARG A 257 27.03 -0.92 0.00
N ARG A 258 26.19 -0.48 0.95
CA ARG A 258 26.64 0.00 2.28
C ARG A 258 27.30 -1.10 3.12
N LEU A 259 26.85 -2.33 2.95
CA LEU A 259 27.38 -3.52 3.65
C LEU A 259 28.61 -4.13 2.96
N GLY A 260 29.11 -3.53 1.86
CA GLY A 260 30.26 -4.03 1.11
C GLY A 260 29.98 -5.30 0.28
N ARG A 261 28.72 -5.58 -0.03
CA ARG A 261 28.25 -6.76 -0.77
C ARG A 261 28.00 -6.43 -2.25
N SER A 262 29.07 -6.14 -2.99
CA SER A 262 28.98 -5.65 -4.38
C SER A 262 28.24 -6.61 -5.33
N ALA A 263 28.48 -7.91 -5.22
CA ALA A 263 27.80 -8.90 -6.05
C ALA A 263 26.25 -8.91 -5.84
N ASP A 264 25.80 -8.73 -4.60
CA ASP A 264 24.38 -8.62 -4.29
C ASP A 264 23.81 -7.30 -4.79
N HIS A 265 24.55 -6.18 -4.66
CA HIS A 265 24.16 -4.89 -5.22
C HIS A 265 23.90 -5.01 -6.74
N ASP A 266 24.84 -5.55 -7.51
CA ASP A 266 24.74 -5.65 -8.96
C ASP A 266 23.58 -6.55 -9.37
N ARG A 267 23.39 -7.67 -8.68
CA ARG A 267 22.31 -8.61 -8.92
C ARG A 267 20.93 -7.97 -8.65
N LEU A 268 20.75 -7.31 -7.50
CA LEU A 268 19.50 -6.67 -7.12
C LEU A 268 19.15 -5.50 -8.04
N ALA A 269 20.14 -4.68 -8.41
CA ALA A 269 19.97 -3.58 -9.35
C ALA A 269 19.57 -4.08 -10.76
N SER A 270 20.17 -5.20 -11.22
CA SER A 270 19.77 -5.84 -12.48
C SER A 270 18.33 -6.37 -12.42
N GLN A 271 17.94 -7.05 -11.36
CA GLN A 271 16.58 -7.53 -11.15
C GLN A 271 15.56 -6.37 -11.14
N ALA A 272 15.85 -5.27 -10.46
CA ALA A 272 15.00 -4.09 -10.46
C ALA A 272 14.84 -3.50 -11.88
N LYS A 273 15.93 -3.37 -12.64
CA LYS A 273 15.91 -2.89 -14.02
C LYS A 273 15.06 -3.78 -14.93
N GLU A 274 15.21 -5.10 -14.82
CA GLU A 274 14.42 -6.04 -15.60
C GLU A 274 12.93 -5.97 -15.24
N LEU A 275 12.61 -5.87 -13.95
CA LEU A 275 11.23 -5.73 -13.48
C LEU A 275 10.59 -4.45 -14.02
N ALA A 276 11.30 -3.32 -13.99
CA ALA A 276 10.84 -2.06 -14.57
C ALA A 276 10.52 -2.20 -16.07
N GLN A 277 11.39 -2.88 -16.83
CA GLN A 277 11.17 -3.13 -18.26
C GLN A 277 9.91 -3.99 -18.49
N ARG A 278 9.66 -5.00 -17.65
CA ARG A 278 8.48 -5.87 -17.73
C ARG A 278 7.21 -5.10 -17.42
N ILE A 279 7.20 -4.25 -16.37
CA ILE A 279 6.07 -3.37 -16.06
C ILE A 279 5.77 -2.45 -17.25
N GLN A 280 6.79 -1.82 -17.86
CA GLN A 280 6.59 -0.99 -19.05
C GLN A 280 6.01 -1.78 -20.22
N LYS A 281 6.51 -2.97 -20.46
CA LYS A 281 6.14 -3.80 -21.61
C LYS A 281 4.73 -4.35 -21.50
N PHE A 282 4.31 -4.79 -20.32
CA PHE A 282 3.09 -5.59 -20.17
C PHE A 282 1.93 -4.81 -19.53
N CYS A 283 2.22 -3.80 -18.70
CA CYS A 283 1.17 -3.10 -17.96
C CYS A 283 0.72 -1.78 -18.62
N TRP A 284 1.53 -1.18 -19.51
CA TRP A 284 1.15 0.05 -20.19
C TRP A 284 0.16 -0.22 -21.32
N ASP A 285 -1.00 0.43 -21.28
CA ASP A 285 -1.98 0.44 -22.39
C ASP A 285 -1.95 1.80 -23.11
N PRO A 286 -1.46 1.85 -24.36
CA PRO A 286 -1.36 3.10 -25.11
C PRO A 286 -2.72 3.65 -25.57
N ARG A 287 -3.79 2.85 -25.61
CA ARG A 287 -5.13 3.30 -25.98
C ARG A 287 -5.76 4.16 -24.89
N ASP A 288 -5.68 3.64 -23.65
CA ASP A 288 -6.26 4.32 -22.49
C ASP A 288 -5.26 5.29 -21.85
N SER A 289 -3.99 5.23 -22.27
CA SER A 289 -2.89 5.98 -21.66
C SER A 289 -2.80 5.73 -20.16
N TYR A 290 -2.88 4.46 -19.78
CA TYR A 290 -2.92 4.04 -18.38
C TYR A 290 -2.10 2.77 -18.15
N TYR A 291 -1.64 2.54 -16.89
CA TYR A 291 -1.04 1.28 -16.47
C TYR A 291 -2.10 0.41 -15.81
N TYR A 292 -2.17 -0.85 -16.23
CA TYR A 292 -3.12 -1.82 -15.70
C TYR A 292 -2.40 -3.04 -15.10
N THR A 293 -2.96 -3.57 -14.03
CA THR A 293 -2.71 -4.94 -13.59
C THR A 293 -3.06 -5.89 -14.74
N VAL A 294 -2.32 -6.99 -14.90
CA VAL A 294 -2.53 -7.92 -16.01
C VAL A 294 -2.87 -9.33 -15.51
N ASP A 295 -3.79 -9.98 -16.22
CA ASP A 295 -4.07 -11.40 -16.03
C ASP A 295 -3.03 -12.23 -16.77
N VAL A 296 -2.37 -13.15 -16.07
CA VAL A 296 -1.33 -14.02 -16.63
C VAL A 296 -1.77 -15.48 -16.81
N GLN A 297 -3.02 -15.80 -16.43
CA GLN A 297 -3.61 -17.12 -16.64
C GLN A 297 -4.43 -17.23 -17.94
N CYS A 298 -4.36 -16.22 -18.79
CA CYS A 298 -4.92 -16.27 -20.14
C CYS A 298 -4.13 -17.24 -21.04
N VAL A 299 -3.92 -18.46 -20.57
CA VAL A 299 -3.11 -19.46 -21.25
C VAL A 299 -3.80 -19.90 -22.53
N ASP A 300 -3.04 -19.90 -23.62
CA ASP A 300 -3.49 -20.47 -24.86
C ASP A 300 -3.52 -22.03 -24.75
N ARG A 301 -4.71 -22.55 -24.58
CA ARG A 301 -4.94 -24.00 -24.53
C ARG A 301 -5.08 -24.64 -25.90
N ARG A 302 -4.91 -23.87 -27.00
CA ARG A 302 -5.07 -24.44 -28.37
C ARG A 302 -4.09 -25.55 -28.68
N ALA A 303 -2.87 -25.46 -28.16
CA ALA A 303 -1.89 -26.54 -28.29
C ALA A 303 -2.35 -27.86 -27.65
N GLU A 304 -3.17 -27.77 -26.60
CA GLU A 304 -3.78 -28.94 -25.94
C GLU A 304 -5.02 -29.45 -26.69
N LEU A 305 -5.80 -28.53 -27.27
CA LEU A 305 -7.09 -28.82 -27.89
C LEU A 305 -6.95 -29.16 -29.39
N ILE A 306 -5.97 -28.56 -30.07
CA ILE A 306 -5.77 -28.66 -31.51
C ILE A 306 -4.32 -29.08 -31.78
N ARG A 307 -4.07 -30.38 -31.81
CA ARG A 307 -2.72 -30.99 -32.04
C ARG A 307 -2.11 -30.64 -33.40
N THR A 308 -2.89 -30.07 -34.30
CA THR A 308 -2.50 -29.79 -35.69
C THR A 308 -2.19 -28.30 -35.95
N VAL A 309 -2.18 -27.44 -34.93
CA VAL A 309 -1.76 -26.03 -35.10
C VAL A 309 -0.30 -26.01 -35.59
N PRO A 310 0.00 -25.35 -36.72
CA PRO A 310 1.36 -25.28 -37.26
C PRO A 310 2.34 -24.74 -36.22
N ARG A 311 3.48 -25.42 -36.04
CA ARG A 311 4.57 -24.92 -35.20
C ARG A 311 5.04 -23.57 -35.78
N GLY A 312 5.16 -22.54 -34.93
CA GLY A 312 5.64 -21.20 -35.33
C GLY A 312 4.56 -20.10 -35.33
N MET A 313 3.28 -20.46 -35.27
CA MET A 313 2.25 -19.45 -35.00
C MET A 313 2.14 -19.20 -33.50
N ASP A 314 2.81 -18.18 -33.00
CA ASP A 314 2.55 -17.67 -31.65
C ASP A 314 1.25 -16.83 -31.67
N MET A 315 0.14 -17.52 -31.46
CA MET A 315 -1.19 -16.91 -31.37
C MET A 315 -1.63 -16.71 -29.90
N SER A 316 -0.73 -17.01 -28.96
CA SER A 316 -1.01 -16.88 -27.54
C SER A 316 -0.81 -15.44 -27.06
N TRP A 317 -1.75 -14.95 -26.30
CA TRP A 317 -1.52 -13.76 -25.48
C TRP A 317 -0.65 -14.13 -24.29
N LYS A 318 0.37 -13.33 -24.01
CA LYS A 318 1.24 -13.51 -22.85
C LYS A 318 0.55 -13.11 -21.55
N CYS A 319 -0.32 -12.10 -21.64
CA CYS A 319 -1.16 -11.59 -20.56
C CYS A 319 -2.30 -10.74 -21.15
N LEU A 320 -3.32 -10.47 -20.35
CA LEU A 320 -4.41 -9.57 -20.70
C LEU A 320 -4.49 -8.41 -19.72
N PRO A 321 -4.57 -7.14 -20.17
CA PRO A 321 -4.78 -6.01 -19.28
C PRO A 321 -6.16 -6.09 -18.65
N LEU A 322 -6.21 -6.04 -17.33
CA LEU A 322 -7.43 -5.86 -16.56
C LEU A 322 -7.74 -4.37 -16.53
N ARG A 323 -8.53 -3.91 -17.52
CA ARG A 323 -8.82 -2.48 -17.72
C ARG A 323 -9.78 -1.93 -16.68
N ILE A 324 -9.33 -1.93 -15.45
CA ILE A 324 -10.01 -1.38 -14.28
C ILE A 324 -9.11 -0.27 -13.75
N GLN A 325 -9.60 0.96 -13.74
CA GLN A 325 -8.81 2.13 -13.38
C GLN A 325 -8.71 2.29 -11.85
N MET A 326 -7.75 1.57 -11.26
CA MET A 326 -7.34 1.71 -9.87
C MET A 326 -6.22 2.76 -9.74
N PHE A 327 -6.07 3.35 -8.55
CA PHE A 327 -4.93 4.22 -8.22
C PHE A 327 -3.57 3.57 -8.53
N THR A 328 -3.51 2.25 -8.53
CA THR A 328 -2.30 1.47 -8.80
C THR A 328 -1.66 1.79 -10.14
N GLY A 329 -2.44 2.31 -11.10
CA GLY A 329 -1.91 2.83 -12.37
C GLY A 329 -0.95 4.03 -12.23
N PHE A 330 -0.94 4.74 -11.10
CA PHE A 330 0.03 5.81 -10.79
C PHE A 330 1.34 5.28 -10.19
N LEU A 331 1.39 4.04 -9.73
CA LEU A 331 2.57 3.50 -9.05
C LEU A 331 3.82 3.43 -9.93
N PRO A 332 3.73 3.12 -11.25
CA PRO A 332 4.89 3.25 -12.14
C PRO A 332 5.45 4.68 -12.22
N LEU A 333 4.61 5.70 -12.03
CA LEU A 333 5.06 7.09 -11.92
C LEU A 333 5.69 7.34 -10.55
N TRP A 334 5.07 6.89 -9.49
CA TRP A 334 5.65 6.95 -8.14
C TRP A 334 7.04 6.32 -8.08
N CYS A 335 7.22 5.15 -8.68
CA CYS A 335 8.50 4.47 -8.81
C CYS A 335 9.52 5.23 -9.68
N GLY A 336 9.06 6.12 -10.57
CA GLY A 336 9.92 6.81 -11.53
C GLY A 336 10.32 5.98 -12.73
N ILE A 337 9.66 4.85 -12.97
CA ILE A 337 9.94 3.95 -14.10
C ILE A 337 9.15 4.30 -15.36
N ALA A 338 8.09 5.09 -15.24
CA ALA A 338 7.31 5.51 -16.41
C ALA A 338 8.12 6.45 -17.33
N PRO A 339 8.17 6.22 -18.64
CA PRO A 339 8.71 7.22 -19.56
C PRO A 339 7.96 8.55 -19.42
N ARG A 340 8.66 9.69 -19.55
CA ARG A 340 8.05 11.03 -19.41
C ARG A 340 6.80 11.20 -20.28
N GLN A 341 6.82 10.70 -21.52
CA GLN A 341 5.69 10.78 -22.43
C GLN A 341 4.47 9.99 -21.90
N ASN A 342 4.68 8.80 -21.33
CA ASN A 342 3.60 7.99 -20.74
C ASN A 342 3.03 8.67 -19.49
N ALA A 343 3.89 9.19 -18.63
CA ALA A 343 3.46 9.93 -17.46
C ALA A 343 2.64 11.18 -17.83
N GLN A 344 3.09 11.94 -18.84
CA GLN A 344 2.36 13.11 -19.35
C GLN A 344 0.97 12.73 -19.87
N LYS A 345 0.87 11.67 -20.68
CA LYS A 345 -0.42 11.19 -21.20
C LYS A 345 -1.33 10.73 -20.07
N LEU A 346 -0.80 9.93 -19.13
CA LEU A 346 -1.57 9.43 -18.01
C LEU A 346 -2.13 10.59 -17.17
N VAL A 347 -1.29 11.53 -16.75
CA VAL A 347 -1.71 12.66 -15.91
C VAL A 347 -2.70 13.53 -16.65
N SER A 348 -2.42 13.92 -17.90
CA SER A 348 -3.30 14.83 -18.65
C SER A 348 -4.67 14.19 -18.96
N THR A 349 -4.71 12.89 -19.30
CA THR A 349 -5.93 12.22 -19.74
C THR A 349 -6.75 11.64 -18.60
N ASN A 350 -6.07 11.06 -17.58
CA ASN A 350 -6.74 10.25 -16.56
C ASN A 350 -6.81 10.91 -15.17
N TYR A 351 -6.11 12.05 -14.97
CA TYR A 351 -6.14 12.78 -13.71
C TYR A 351 -6.66 14.21 -13.87
N LEU A 352 -6.17 14.97 -14.88
CA LEU A 352 -6.52 16.38 -15.05
C LEU A 352 -7.75 16.60 -15.93
N ALA A 353 -7.96 15.75 -16.96
CA ALA A 353 -9.01 15.96 -17.95
C ALA A 353 -10.40 15.62 -17.43
N ASP A 354 -10.52 14.75 -16.48
CA ASP A 354 -11.79 14.34 -15.93
C ASP A 354 -11.73 13.96 -14.44
N ASP A 355 -12.88 13.65 -13.86
CA ASP A 355 -13.09 13.37 -12.44
C ASP A 355 -12.97 11.89 -12.06
N ARG A 356 -12.46 11.04 -12.95
CA ARG A 356 -12.41 9.58 -12.71
C ARG A 356 -11.73 9.23 -11.41
N LEU A 357 -10.50 9.69 -11.25
CA LEU A 357 -9.68 9.43 -10.07
C LEU A 357 -9.50 10.68 -9.19
N CYS A 358 -9.55 11.89 -9.77
CA CYS A 358 -9.47 13.12 -9.00
C CYS A 358 -10.82 13.46 -8.37
N ALA A 359 -10.85 13.58 -7.04
CA ALA A 359 -12.03 13.96 -6.28
C ALA A 359 -11.84 15.30 -5.57
N ARG A 360 -12.94 15.79 -4.95
CA ARG A 360 -12.91 17.03 -4.18
C ARG A 360 -11.92 16.95 -3.01
N TRP A 361 -11.83 15.78 -2.35
CA TRP A 361 -11.04 15.59 -1.13
C TRP A 361 -9.77 14.78 -1.32
N GLY A 362 -9.42 14.43 -2.55
CA GLY A 362 -8.20 13.68 -2.83
C GLY A 362 -8.27 12.86 -4.10
N ALA A 363 -7.49 11.81 -4.16
CA ALA A 363 -7.53 10.81 -5.22
C ALA A 363 -8.39 9.60 -4.77
N ARG A 364 -9.30 9.17 -5.64
CA ARG A 364 -10.08 7.94 -5.43
C ARG A 364 -9.18 6.72 -5.58
N SER A 365 -9.44 5.70 -4.79
CA SER A 365 -8.78 4.40 -4.92
C SER A 365 -9.19 3.67 -6.20
N LEU A 366 -10.46 3.79 -6.61
CA LEU A 366 -11.03 3.27 -7.85
C LEU A 366 -11.76 4.41 -8.59
N SER A 367 -11.67 4.41 -9.92
CA SER A 367 -12.36 5.38 -10.77
C SER A 367 -13.87 5.32 -10.57
N VAL A 368 -14.50 6.50 -10.45
CA VAL A 368 -15.96 6.63 -10.32
C VAL A 368 -16.73 6.05 -11.52
N ARG A 369 -16.05 5.80 -12.64
CA ARG A 369 -16.66 5.23 -13.86
C ARG A 369 -16.65 3.70 -13.89
N GLU A 370 -15.99 3.07 -12.94
CA GLU A 370 -15.96 1.61 -12.85
C GLU A 370 -17.29 1.09 -12.29
N THR A 371 -17.80 0.00 -12.86
CA THR A 371 -19.05 -0.61 -12.42
C THR A 371 -19.01 -1.12 -10.98
N MET A 372 -17.80 -1.38 -10.47
CA MET A 372 -17.57 -1.83 -9.09
C MET A 372 -17.39 -0.68 -8.11
N TYR A 373 -17.41 0.59 -8.58
CA TYR A 373 -17.30 1.74 -7.69
C TYR A 373 -18.37 1.70 -6.61
N SER A 374 -17.95 1.70 -5.35
CA SER A 374 -18.86 1.67 -4.21
C SER A 374 -18.20 2.32 -3.01
N LEU A 375 -18.94 3.18 -2.32
CA LEU A 375 -18.51 3.78 -1.06
C LEU A 375 -19.05 3.00 0.15
N GLU A 376 -19.91 2.02 -0.09
CA GLU A 376 -20.39 1.07 0.89
C GLU A 376 -19.56 -0.21 0.77
N PHE A 377 -18.93 -0.64 1.86
CA PHE A 377 -18.20 -1.90 1.85
C PHE A 377 -19.16 -3.10 1.79
N SER A 378 -18.83 -4.10 1.00
CA SER A 378 -19.66 -5.28 0.82
C SER A 378 -19.35 -6.35 1.88
N SER A 379 -18.22 -7.00 1.79
CA SER A 379 -17.80 -8.10 2.67
C SER A 379 -16.48 -7.84 3.41
N ASN A 380 -15.76 -6.80 3.01
CA ASN A 380 -14.49 -6.41 3.60
C ASN A 380 -14.59 -4.96 4.09
N PRO A 381 -14.35 -4.68 5.39
CA PRO A 381 -14.40 -3.32 5.93
C PRO A 381 -13.29 -2.41 5.38
N SER A 382 -12.22 -2.99 4.85
CA SER A 382 -11.15 -2.27 4.14
C SER A 382 -11.58 -2.04 2.68
N ASN A 383 -12.26 -0.91 2.43
CA ASN A 383 -12.89 -0.65 1.13
C ASN A 383 -12.00 0.19 0.21
N TRP A 384 -11.52 -0.43 -0.89
CA TRP A 384 -10.71 0.21 -1.94
C TRP A 384 -11.49 0.47 -3.24
N LEU A 385 -12.83 0.38 -3.20
CA LEU A 385 -13.69 0.58 -4.37
C LEU A 385 -14.13 2.03 -4.57
N GLY A 386 -13.27 3.01 -4.21
CA GLY A 386 -13.51 4.42 -4.50
C GLY A 386 -13.23 5.42 -3.40
N PRO A 387 -13.23 5.06 -2.09
CA PRO A 387 -12.87 6.00 -1.04
C PRO A 387 -11.49 6.64 -1.23
N VAL A 388 -11.28 7.78 -0.58
CA VAL A 388 -9.98 8.44 -0.47
C VAL A 388 -9.21 7.83 0.68
N TRP A 389 -8.04 7.28 0.37
CA TRP A 389 -7.04 6.79 1.31
C TRP A 389 -5.83 7.72 1.30
N ILE A 390 -5.28 8.06 2.45
CA ILE A 390 -4.16 9.02 2.48
C ILE A 390 -2.91 8.45 1.82
N ILE A 391 -2.71 7.13 1.88
CA ILE A 391 -1.63 6.47 1.14
C ILE A 391 -1.79 6.62 -0.39
N VAL A 392 -3.04 6.61 -0.91
CA VAL A 392 -3.32 6.86 -2.33
C VAL A 392 -2.97 8.30 -2.68
N ASN A 393 -3.40 9.27 -1.85
CA ASN A 393 -3.01 10.67 -2.02
C ASN A 393 -1.49 10.82 -2.03
N TYR A 394 -0.79 10.13 -1.13
CA TYR A 394 0.67 10.16 -1.06
C TYR A 394 1.35 9.63 -2.33
N PHE A 395 0.92 8.48 -2.84
CA PHE A 395 1.47 7.91 -4.07
C PHE A 395 1.24 8.83 -5.28
N VAL A 396 0.02 9.36 -5.43
CA VAL A 396 -0.32 10.29 -6.52
C VAL A 396 0.47 11.59 -6.36
N TRP A 397 0.57 12.14 -5.18
CA TRP A 397 1.34 13.35 -4.87
C TRP A 397 2.83 13.20 -5.23
N LYS A 398 3.47 12.11 -4.78
CA LYS A 398 4.88 11.80 -5.13
C LYS A 398 5.05 11.63 -6.65
N ALA A 399 4.09 10.96 -7.32
CA ALA A 399 4.10 10.80 -8.77
C ALA A 399 4.04 12.16 -9.49
N LEU A 400 3.11 13.02 -9.09
CA LEU A 400 2.96 14.37 -9.66
C LEU A 400 4.24 15.21 -9.45
N GLN A 401 4.81 15.21 -8.25
CA GLN A 401 6.06 15.93 -7.97
C GLN A 401 7.21 15.43 -8.84
N ARG A 402 7.38 14.11 -8.95
CA ARG A 402 8.47 13.49 -9.70
C ARG A 402 8.47 13.86 -11.18
N TYR A 403 7.28 14.03 -11.76
CA TYR A 403 7.12 14.38 -13.17
C TYR A 403 6.89 15.88 -13.44
N GLY A 404 7.03 16.72 -12.41
CA GLY A 404 7.04 18.18 -12.54
C GLY A 404 5.66 18.85 -12.48
N TYR A 405 4.60 18.13 -12.09
CA TYR A 405 3.25 18.65 -11.86
C TYR A 405 3.10 19.24 -10.46
N ARG A 406 3.94 20.26 -10.15
CA ARG A 406 4.03 20.84 -8.80
C ARG A 406 2.72 21.47 -8.34
N LYS A 407 2.07 22.24 -9.21
CA LYS A 407 0.80 22.90 -8.91
C LYS A 407 -0.29 21.89 -8.51
N GLU A 408 -0.38 20.79 -9.24
CA GLU A 408 -1.34 19.72 -8.99
C GLU A 408 -0.98 18.92 -7.73
N ALA A 409 0.30 18.72 -7.48
CA ALA A 409 0.79 18.11 -6.25
C ALA A 409 0.47 18.99 -5.02
N ASP A 410 0.72 20.29 -5.10
CA ASP A 410 0.39 21.24 -4.01
C ASP A 410 -1.12 21.27 -3.75
N ALA A 411 -1.93 21.28 -4.81
CA ALA A 411 -3.39 21.22 -4.67
C ALA A 411 -3.86 19.91 -4.00
N LEU A 412 -3.23 18.77 -4.28
CA LEU A 412 -3.53 17.50 -3.61
C LEU A 412 -3.07 17.50 -2.15
N ALA A 413 -1.92 18.09 -1.86
CA ALA A 413 -1.43 18.27 -0.50
C ALA A 413 -2.40 19.14 0.33
N ASP A 414 -2.89 20.25 -0.24
CA ASP A 414 -3.87 21.13 0.43
C ASP A 414 -5.19 20.41 0.73
N LYS A 415 -5.69 19.60 -0.23
CA LYS A 415 -6.87 18.74 -0.03
C LYS A 415 -6.66 17.78 1.14
N THR A 416 -5.50 17.14 1.18
CA THR A 416 -5.16 16.12 2.19
C THR A 416 -5.05 16.76 3.59
N LEU A 417 -4.35 17.88 3.70
CA LEU A 417 -4.23 18.65 4.94
C LEU A 417 -5.61 19.10 5.45
N LEU A 418 -6.44 19.67 4.59
CA LEU A 418 -7.76 20.14 4.96
C LEU A 418 -8.69 18.99 5.35
N LEU A 419 -8.63 17.84 4.63
CA LEU A 419 -9.42 16.66 4.95
C LEU A 419 -9.14 16.16 6.36
N LEU A 420 -7.86 15.93 6.66
CA LEU A 420 -7.46 15.40 7.96
C LEU A 420 -7.66 16.39 9.10
N SER A 421 -7.40 17.69 8.90
CA SER A 421 -7.63 18.69 9.95
C SER A 421 -9.11 18.83 10.29
N ARG A 422 -10.01 18.72 9.31
CA ARG A 422 -11.47 18.71 9.55
C ARG A 422 -11.94 17.45 10.25
N ASP A 423 -11.38 16.27 9.90
CA ASP A 423 -11.69 15.06 10.61
C ASP A 423 -11.26 15.12 12.07
N LEU A 424 -10.05 15.64 12.32
CA LEU A 424 -9.54 15.86 13.67
C LEU A 424 -10.44 16.81 14.47
N GLU A 425 -10.86 17.93 13.88
CA GLU A 425 -11.75 18.91 14.51
C GLU A 425 -13.12 18.28 14.84
N ALA A 426 -13.69 17.52 13.91
CA ALA A 426 -15.03 16.94 14.06
C ALA A 426 -15.06 15.72 14.99
N ASN A 427 -14.03 14.89 14.95
CA ASN A 427 -14.03 13.58 15.59
C ASN A 427 -13.00 13.44 16.73
N GLY A 428 -12.09 14.40 16.90
CA GLY A 428 -11.00 14.35 17.88
C GLY A 428 -9.98 13.22 17.61
N SER A 429 -10.00 12.63 16.43
CA SER A 429 -9.11 11.55 16.01
C SER A 429 -9.22 11.34 14.51
N LEU A 430 -8.23 10.72 13.87
CA LEU A 430 -8.23 10.41 12.46
C LEU A 430 -8.86 9.05 12.17
N ASN A 431 -9.41 8.91 10.99
CA ASN A 431 -10.05 7.69 10.49
C ASN A 431 -9.24 7.07 9.33
N GLU A 432 -9.54 5.83 8.98
CA GLU A 432 -8.77 5.04 8.05
C GLU A 432 -8.90 5.53 6.60
N TYR A 433 -10.14 5.83 6.14
CA TYR A 433 -10.43 6.36 4.81
C TYR A 433 -11.69 7.23 4.78
N TYR A 434 -11.90 7.95 3.68
CA TYR A 434 -12.83 9.07 3.62
C TYR A 434 -13.68 9.05 2.35
N HIS A 435 -14.88 9.60 2.46
CA HIS A 435 -15.77 9.81 1.33
C HIS A 435 -15.18 10.87 0.36
N PRO A 436 -15.01 10.57 -0.93
CA PRO A 436 -14.29 11.41 -1.88
C PRO A 436 -14.95 12.78 -2.14
N ASP A 437 -16.29 12.88 -2.01
CA ASP A 437 -17.03 14.08 -2.36
C ASP A 437 -17.46 14.90 -1.14
N THR A 438 -17.68 14.28 0.02
CA THR A 438 -18.08 14.97 1.27
C THR A 438 -16.94 15.16 2.26
N GLY A 439 -15.89 14.31 2.21
CA GLY A 439 -14.82 14.28 3.19
C GLY A 439 -15.21 13.62 4.52
N ALA A 440 -16.38 12.99 4.57
CA ALA A 440 -16.81 12.26 5.77
C ALA A 440 -15.93 11.04 6.02
N ALA A 441 -15.62 10.77 7.28
CA ALA A 441 -14.93 9.56 7.71
C ALA A 441 -15.80 8.32 7.48
N LEU A 442 -15.24 7.23 6.97
CA LEU A 442 -15.97 6.03 6.59
C LEU A 442 -15.60 4.78 7.40
N SER A 443 -14.45 4.73 8.05
CA SER A 443 -14.01 3.54 8.80
C SER A 443 -12.99 3.87 9.88
N HIS A 444 -12.73 2.93 10.74
CA HIS A 444 -11.79 2.75 11.85
C HIS A 444 -11.16 4.03 12.44
N LYS A 445 -11.78 4.52 13.51
CA LYS A 445 -11.29 5.68 14.27
C LYS A 445 -10.01 5.34 15.05
N GLY A 446 -9.07 6.27 15.07
CA GLY A 446 -7.78 6.12 15.75
C GLY A 446 -6.67 5.58 14.86
N PHE A 447 -6.91 5.58 13.57
CA PHE A 447 -5.97 5.10 12.57
C PHE A 447 -4.86 6.13 12.33
N MET A 448 -3.62 5.73 12.51
CA MET A 448 -2.46 6.62 12.43
C MET A 448 -1.61 6.38 11.20
N ASP A 449 -1.38 5.17 10.85
CA ASP A 449 -0.52 4.60 9.83
C ASP A 449 -0.25 5.58 8.65
N TRP A 450 -0.86 5.38 7.51
CA TRP A 450 -0.66 6.27 6.35
C TRP A 450 -1.23 7.69 6.51
N ASN A 451 -2.07 7.96 7.53
CA ASN A 451 -2.45 9.33 7.84
C ASN A 451 -1.23 10.18 8.23
N LEU A 452 -0.22 9.57 8.86
CA LEU A 452 1.05 10.22 9.15
C LEU A 452 1.84 10.62 7.89
N LEU A 453 1.59 10.04 6.73
CA LEU A 453 2.27 10.44 5.50
C LEU A 453 1.95 11.88 5.06
N VAL A 454 0.90 12.50 5.61
CA VAL A 454 0.59 13.92 5.35
C VAL A 454 1.71 14.86 5.80
N VAL A 455 2.53 14.45 6.78
CA VAL A 455 3.69 15.27 7.22
C VAL A 455 4.79 15.42 6.16
N GLU A 456 4.78 14.58 5.14
CA GLU A 456 5.63 14.74 3.95
C GLU A 456 5.13 15.85 3.02
N MET A 457 3.85 16.24 3.15
CA MET A 457 3.18 17.23 2.32
C MET A 457 3.17 18.61 2.97
N ILE A 458 3.60 18.74 4.23
CA ILE A 458 3.79 19.99 4.96
C ILE A 458 5.12 20.62 4.56
#